data_7d836a41386b0b3ba4a0fef064a00f41
#
_entry.id   7d836a41386b0b3ba4a0fef064a00f41
#
_cell.length_a   1.000
_cell.length_b   1.000
_cell.length_c   1.000
_cell.angle_alpha   90.00
_cell.angle_beta   90.00
_cell.angle_gamma   90.00
#
_symmetry.space_group_name_H-M   'P 1'
#
loop_
_entity.id
_entity.type
_entity.pdbx_description
1 polymer ?
#
loop_
_entity_poly.entity_id
_entity_poly.type
_entity_poly.pdbx_seq_one_letter_code
_entity_poly.pdbx_strand_id
1 'polypeptide(L)'
;METPRERLPYSPIVDRPKLKLPGGARMAVWTIMNVEHWGSDKAQPRPILSPPMGQPLLPDVPNWSWHEYGNRVGFWRLRDMFKDYNVTPTLAMNGIIIESYRKIVDVALEEGWEFMGHGYIQGPMHKLEDQRDHIRATVETIRDFTGKSPRGWESPGLTETMETLDILAEEGIEYVADWPLDDQPVELKVKTGKMYSVPYPVETNDITMMALHHHSSQEFATKCIDHFDRLYEESRDITRIMGISMHTYISGVPHRSKYVEQVYQHITSKPDVLIWTGEQILDWYKGQLGDT
;
A
#
# COMPACT_ATOMS: atom_id res chain seq x y z
N MET A 1 18.13 -17.66 -2.38
CA MET A 1 16.92 -18.36 -2.88
C MET A 1 16.68 -17.93 -4.32
N GLU A 2 16.41 -18.88 -5.20
CA GLU A 2 16.35 -18.62 -6.65
C GLU A 2 14.92 -18.44 -7.17
N THR A 3 13.92 -18.92 -6.38
CA THR A 3 12.51 -18.83 -6.78
C THR A 3 11.63 -18.29 -5.64
N PRO A 4 10.50 -17.64 -5.94
CA PRO A 4 9.53 -17.20 -4.93
C PRO A 4 9.04 -18.35 -4.04
N ARG A 5 8.89 -19.56 -4.59
CA ARG A 5 8.40 -20.73 -3.83
C ARG A 5 9.35 -21.18 -2.72
N GLU A 6 10.64 -20.88 -2.82
CA GLU A 6 11.59 -21.20 -1.75
C GLU A 6 11.45 -20.31 -0.53
N ARG A 7 10.85 -19.13 -0.72
CA ARG A 7 10.60 -18.19 0.35
C ARG A 7 9.36 -18.50 1.17
N LEU A 8 8.46 -19.30 0.60
CA LEU A 8 7.12 -19.50 1.15
C LEU A 8 6.71 -20.97 1.07
N PRO A 9 6.54 -21.69 2.19
CA PRO A 9 5.95 -23.01 2.19
C PRO A 9 4.46 -22.93 1.87
N TYR A 10 3.93 -23.91 1.15
CA TYR A 10 2.49 -24.02 0.94
C TYR A 10 1.77 -24.30 2.27
N SER A 11 0.86 -23.40 2.63
CA SER A 11 0.06 -23.49 3.85
C SER A 11 -1.36 -22.98 3.54
N PRO A 12 -2.30 -23.89 3.20
CA PRO A 12 -3.67 -23.48 2.89
C PRO A 12 -4.36 -22.97 4.15
N ILE A 13 -5.16 -21.92 3.99
CA ILE A 13 -5.77 -21.20 5.12
C ILE A 13 -6.67 -22.09 6.00
N VAL A 14 -7.23 -23.16 5.43
CA VAL A 14 -8.11 -24.13 6.14
C VAL A 14 -7.38 -25.00 7.15
N ASP A 15 -6.06 -25.14 7.01
CA ASP A 15 -5.22 -25.97 7.89
C ASP A 15 -4.50 -25.13 8.97
N ARG A 16 -4.69 -23.80 8.95
CA ARG A 16 -4.00 -22.89 9.87
C ARG A 16 -4.70 -22.76 11.22
N PRO A 17 -3.96 -22.38 12.27
CA PRO A 17 -4.56 -22.00 13.53
C PRO A 17 -5.57 -20.86 13.35
N LYS A 18 -6.67 -20.92 14.08
CA LYS A 18 -7.67 -19.85 14.09
C LYS A 18 -7.14 -18.64 14.86
N LEU A 19 -6.75 -17.60 14.14
CA LEU A 19 -6.32 -16.33 14.70
C LEU A 19 -7.52 -15.56 15.26
N LYS A 20 -7.28 -14.73 16.29
CA LYS A 20 -8.33 -13.92 16.92
C LYS A 20 -7.91 -12.45 16.97
N LEU A 21 -8.79 -11.58 16.48
CA LEU A 21 -8.66 -10.15 16.65
C LEU A 21 -9.11 -9.72 18.06
N PRO A 22 -8.55 -8.62 18.59
CA PRO A 22 -8.95 -8.11 19.89
C PRO A 22 -10.39 -7.58 19.90
N GLY A 23 -10.98 -7.47 21.09
CA GLY A 23 -12.31 -6.87 21.29
C GLY A 23 -13.47 -7.64 20.66
N GLY A 24 -13.25 -8.88 20.19
CA GLY A 24 -14.27 -9.66 19.48
C GLY A 24 -14.47 -9.24 18.02
N ALA A 25 -13.56 -8.44 17.48
CA ALA A 25 -13.58 -8.07 16.07
C ALA A 25 -13.40 -9.32 15.17
N ARG A 26 -13.98 -9.26 13.97
CA ARG A 26 -14.01 -10.39 13.04
C ARG A 26 -12.99 -10.24 11.93
N MET A 27 -12.81 -9.03 11.41
CA MET A 27 -11.83 -8.74 10.37
C MET A 27 -11.17 -7.39 10.59
N ALA A 28 -10.06 -7.16 9.91
CA ALA A 28 -9.44 -5.85 9.83
C ALA A 28 -9.36 -5.38 8.37
N VAL A 29 -9.46 -4.07 8.19
CA VAL A 29 -9.29 -3.42 6.89
C VAL A 29 -8.07 -2.52 6.96
N TRP A 30 -7.19 -2.68 5.99
CA TRP A 30 -5.96 -1.92 5.81
C TRP A 30 -6.11 -0.95 4.65
N THR A 31 -6.03 0.34 4.94
CA THR A 31 -6.08 1.41 3.95
C THR A 31 -4.68 1.86 3.59
N ILE A 32 -4.31 1.80 2.32
CA ILE A 32 -3.01 2.26 1.82
C ILE A 32 -3.23 3.47 0.91
N MET A 33 -2.54 4.58 1.22
CA MET A 33 -2.50 5.77 0.36
C MET A 33 -1.12 5.90 -0.23
N ASN A 34 -1.04 5.78 -1.55
CA ASN A 34 0.21 5.94 -2.30
C ASN A 34 0.42 7.42 -2.65
N VAL A 35 1.57 7.95 -2.23
CA VAL A 35 2.05 9.29 -2.57
C VAL A 35 3.38 9.17 -3.28
N GLU A 36 3.36 9.45 -4.57
CA GLU A 36 4.46 9.14 -5.48
C GLU A 36 5.04 10.42 -6.09
N HIS A 37 6.36 10.42 -6.29
CA HIS A 37 7.07 11.45 -7.02
C HIS A 37 7.49 10.93 -8.39
N TRP A 38 6.93 11.52 -9.43
CA TRP A 38 7.20 11.18 -10.82
C TRP A 38 8.10 12.21 -11.49
N GLY A 39 9.21 11.76 -12.10
CA GLY A 39 10.07 12.63 -12.88
C GLY A 39 9.40 13.08 -14.20
N SER A 40 9.62 14.32 -14.61
CA SER A 40 9.12 14.85 -15.89
C SER A 40 10.04 14.52 -17.09
N ASP A 41 11.22 14.01 -16.81
CA ASP A 41 12.27 13.68 -17.79
C ASP A 41 12.08 12.32 -18.47
N LYS A 42 11.07 11.57 -18.07
CA LYS A 42 10.77 10.21 -18.57
C LYS A 42 9.31 10.12 -19.00
N ALA A 43 9.06 9.20 -19.95
CA ALA A 43 7.70 8.84 -20.31
C ALA A 43 6.94 8.27 -19.11
N GLN A 44 5.72 8.75 -18.91
CA GLN A 44 4.87 8.30 -17.80
C GLN A 44 4.34 6.89 -18.10
N PRO A 45 4.50 5.92 -17.21
CA PRO A 45 4.15 4.51 -17.50
C PRO A 45 2.65 4.26 -17.66
N ARG A 46 1.82 5.15 -17.11
CA ARG A 46 0.35 5.08 -17.20
C ARG A 46 -0.19 6.45 -17.61
N PRO A 47 -0.10 6.79 -18.89
CA PRO A 47 -0.56 8.08 -19.36
C PRO A 47 -2.10 8.14 -19.33
N ILE A 48 -2.64 9.25 -18.83
CA ILE A 48 -4.07 9.54 -18.98
C ILE A 48 -4.37 10.07 -20.38
N LEU A 49 -3.38 10.72 -20.99
CA LEU A 49 -3.42 11.14 -22.39
C LEU A 49 -2.38 10.36 -23.18
N SER A 50 -2.84 9.63 -24.19
CA SER A 50 -1.93 9.00 -25.14
C SER A 50 -1.19 10.05 -25.96
N PRO A 51 0.10 9.84 -26.30
CA PRO A 51 0.84 10.76 -27.15
C PRO A 51 0.14 10.95 -28.51
N PRO A 52 -0.13 12.18 -28.95
CA PRO A 52 -0.94 12.43 -30.17
C PRO A 52 -0.32 11.88 -31.45
N MET A 53 1.00 11.66 -31.48
CA MET A 53 1.73 11.08 -32.60
C MET A 53 2.16 9.62 -32.36
N GLY A 54 1.64 8.95 -31.32
CA GLY A 54 2.01 7.60 -30.95
C GLY A 54 3.41 7.46 -30.32
N GLN A 55 4.15 8.55 -30.18
CA GLN A 55 5.49 8.59 -29.56
C GLN A 55 5.46 9.49 -28.35
N PRO A 56 6.03 9.06 -27.21
CA PRO A 56 6.17 9.93 -26.03
C PRO A 56 6.99 11.18 -26.38
N LEU A 57 6.44 12.35 -26.09
CA LEU A 57 7.13 13.62 -26.20
C LEU A 57 7.61 14.04 -24.81
N LEU A 58 8.90 14.37 -24.70
CA LEU A 58 9.48 14.78 -23.42
C LEU A 58 9.85 16.28 -23.43
N PRO A 59 9.55 16.98 -22.35
CA PRO A 59 8.85 16.51 -21.14
C PRO A 59 7.36 16.23 -21.42
N ASP A 60 6.83 15.16 -20.81
CA ASP A 60 5.40 14.80 -20.90
C ASP A 60 4.61 15.60 -19.85
N VAL A 61 4.46 16.88 -20.11
CA VAL A 61 3.84 17.84 -19.17
C VAL A 61 2.40 17.45 -18.75
N PRO A 62 1.48 17.04 -19.67
CA PRO A 62 0.11 16.74 -19.26
C PRO A 62 0.01 15.52 -18.36
N ASN A 63 0.72 14.43 -18.64
CA ASN A 63 0.67 13.23 -17.81
C ASN A 63 1.44 13.43 -16.49
N TRP A 64 2.57 14.11 -16.51
CA TRP A 64 3.27 14.52 -15.29
C TRP A 64 2.37 15.44 -14.43
N SER A 65 1.73 16.44 -15.00
CA SER A 65 0.83 17.34 -14.27
C SER A 65 -0.40 16.63 -13.67
N TRP A 66 -0.85 15.55 -14.29
CA TRP A 66 -1.90 14.71 -13.75
C TRP A 66 -1.47 14.00 -12.45
N HIS A 67 -0.24 13.49 -12.38
CA HIS A 67 0.31 12.95 -11.13
C HIS A 67 0.45 14.06 -10.07
N GLU A 68 0.93 15.25 -10.47
CA GLU A 68 1.03 16.42 -9.59
C GLU A 68 -0.32 16.83 -9.00
N TYR A 69 -1.41 16.74 -9.78
CA TYR A 69 -2.76 16.98 -9.25
C TYR A 69 -3.06 16.11 -8.01
N GLY A 70 -2.58 14.88 -7.99
CA GLY A 70 -2.70 13.97 -6.86
C GLY A 70 -2.10 14.57 -5.58
N ASN A 71 -0.85 15.03 -5.66
CA ASN A 71 -0.14 15.58 -4.50
C ASN A 71 -0.64 16.99 -4.11
N ARG A 72 -1.15 17.76 -5.08
CA ARG A 72 -1.63 19.15 -4.84
C ARG A 72 -3.07 19.22 -4.35
N VAL A 73 -3.93 18.31 -4.77
CA VAL A 73 -5.38 18.35 -4.54
C VAL A 73 -5.95 17.01 -4.06
N GLY A 74 -5.59 15.92 -4.73
CA GLY A 74 -6.17 14.59 -4.50
C GLY A 74 -5.90 14.07 -3.09
N PHE A 75 -4.67 14.23 -2.60
CA PHE A 75 -4.28 13.88 -1.24
C PHE A 75 -5.21 14.52 -0.20
N TRP A 76 -5.42 15.80 -0.29
CA TRP A 76 -6.21 16.56 0.69
C TRP A 76 -7.66 16.12 0.73
N ARG A 77 -8.25 15.81 -0.43
CA ARG A 77 -9.61 15.29 -0.53
C ARG A 77 -9.76 13.92 0.11
N LEU A 78 -8.82 13.02 -0.15
CA LEU A 78 -8.84 11.69 0.45
C LEU A 78 -8.57 11.75 1.96
N ARG A 79 -7.61 12.57 2.38
CA ARG A 79 -7.30 12.80 3.80
C ARG A 79 -8.53 13.29 4.57
N ASP A 80 -9.25 14.29 4.05
CA ASP A 80 -10.43 14.83 4.72
C ASP A 80 -11.53 13.76 4.80
N MET A 81 -11.77 13.01 3.75
CA MET A 81 -12.68 11.87 3.75
C MET A 81 -12.27 10.81 4.80
N PHE A 82 -11.01 10.41 4.86
CA PHE A 82 -10.55 9.43 5.87
C PHE A 82 -10.79 9.92 7.29
N LYS A 83 -10.58 11.20 7.53
CA LYS A 83 -10.85 11.82 8.84
C LYS A 83 -12.33 11.74 9.21
N ASP A 84 -13.24 11.99 8.24
CA ASP A 84 -14.69 11.91 8.45
C ASP A 84 -15.15 10.50 8.85
N TYR A 85 -14.44 9.46 8.38
CA TYR A 85 -14.72 8.05 8.68
C TYR A 85 -13.82 7.43 9.76
N ASN A 86 -12.97 8.23 10.44
CA ASN A 86 -12.01 7.76 11.44
C ASN A 86 -11.06 6.68 10.89
N VAL A 87 -10.60 6.83 9.66
CA VAL A 87 -9.65 5.95 9.00
C VAL A 87 -8.25 6.53 9.12
N THR A 88 -7.32 5.78 9.70
CA THR A 88 -5.90 6.11 9.70
C THR A 88 -5.22 5.26 8.63
N PRO A 89 -4.78 5.83 7.49
CA PRO A 89 -4.13 5.06 6.46
C PRO A 89 -2.65 4.80 6.75
N THR A 90 -2.09 3.79 6.09
CA THR A 90 -0.65 3.68 5.87
C THR A 90 -0.26 4.52 4.67
N LEU A 91 0.70 5.41 4.84
CA LEU A 91 1.25 6.25 3.77
C LEU A 91 2.41 5.50 3.09
N ALA A 92 2.14 4.90 1.93
CA ALA A 92 3.19 4.38 1.05
C ALA A 92 3.78 5.54 0.26
N MET A 93 5.06 5.87 0.49
CA MET A 93 5.63 7.07 -0.10
C MET A 93 7.07 6.90 -0.55
N ASN A 94 7.42 7.59 -1.63
CA ASN A 94 8.82 7.73 -2.00
C ASN A 94 9.56 8.60 -0.98
N GLY A 95 10.83 8.28 -0.69
CA GLY A 95 11.64 9.04 0.27
C GLY A 95 11.74 10.54 -0.06
N ILE A 96 11.86 10.87 -1.34
CA ILE A 96 11.97 12.26 -1.83
C ILE A 96 10.71 13.11 -1.56
N ILE A 97 9.56 12.51 -1.23
CA ILE A 97 8.32 13.22 -0.88
C ILE A 97 8.54 14.16 0.31
N ILE A 98 9.42 13.78 1.25
CA ILE A 98 9.75 14.58 2.43
C ILE A 98 10.32 15.96 2.07
N GLU A 99 11.08 16.03 0.99
CA GLU A 99 11.60 17.31 0.48
C GLU A 99 10.62 17.99 -0.46
N SER A 100 10.05 17.21 -1.40
CA SER A 100 9.26 17.76 -2.51
C SER A 100 7.86 18.21 -2.11
N TYR A 101 7.26 17.55 -1.11
CA TYR A 101 5.86 17.80 -0.69
C TYR A 101 5.73 17.85 0.83
N ARG A 102 6.59 18.60 1.48
CA ARG A 102 6.75 18.72 2.93
C ARG A 102 5.42 18.78 3.70
N LYS A 103 4.45 19.56 3.22
CA LYS A 103 3.16 19.72 3.89
C LYS A 103 2.36 18.40 3.99
N ILE A 104 2.50 17.51 3.03
CA ILE A 104 1.84 16.20 3.04
C ILE A 104 2.35 15.37 4.22
N VAL A 105 3.67 15.25 4.32
CA VAL A 105 4.29 14.41 5.36
C VAL A 105 4.17 15.02 6.75
N ASP A 106 4.20 16.36 6.88
CA ASP A 106 3.96 17.02 8.16
C ASP A 106 2.57 16.68 8.70
N VAL A 107 1.53 16.75 7.87
CA VAL A 107 0.15 16.45 8.27
C VAL A 107 -0.02 14.96 8.56
N ALA A 108 0.57 14.07 7.75
CA ALA A 108 0.52 12.63 8.00
C ALA A 108 1.17 12.29 9.35
N LEU A 109 2.29 12.92 9.69
CA LEU A 109 2.96 12.74 10.98
C LEU A 109 2.12 13.29 12.15
N GLU A 110 1.56 14.51 12.00
CA GLU A 110 0.67 15.13 13.00
C GLU A 110 -0.58 14.29 13.29
N GLU A 111 -1.13 13.62 12.26
CA GLU A 111 -2.32 12.77 12.37
C GLU A 111 -2.00 11.31 12.74
N GLY A 112 -0.72 11.00 12.97
CA GLY A 112 -0.30 9.67 13.43
C GLY A 112 -0.41 8.56 12.38
N TRP A 113 -0.27 8.91 11.09
CA TRP A 113 -0.26 7.92 10.03
C TRP A 113 1.02 7.06 10.09
N GLU A 114 0.91 5.82 9.68
CA GLU A 114 2.08 4.98 9.45
C GLU A 114 2.80 5.41 8.17
N PHE A 115 4.15 5.42 8.23
CA PHE A 115 5.01 5.67 7.07
C PHE A 115 5.60 4.36 6.56
N MET A 116 5.25 3.97 5.35
CA MET A 116 5.76 2.78 4.65
C MET A 116 6.67 3.21 3.50
N GLY A 117 7.86 2.61 3.40
CA GLY A 117 8.79 2.90 2.32
C GLY A 117 8.26 2.42 0.96
N HIS A 118 8.41 3.27 -0.07
CA HIS A 118 7.97 2.98 -1.45
C HIS A 118 9.06 3.38 -2.45
N GLY A 119 10.32 3.03 -2.16
CA GLY A 119 11.49 3.51 -2.89
C GLY A 119 11.82 4.97 -2.64
N TYR A 120 13.00 5.42 -3.07
CA TYR A 120 13.40 6.82 -2.91
C TYR A 120 12.76 7.73 -3.96
N ILE A 121 12.72 7.26 -5.21
CA ILE A 121 12.02 7.88 -6.35
C ILE A 121 11.18 6.80 -7.03
N GLN A 122 10.08 7.18 -7.65
CA GLN A 122 9.22 6.22 -8.34
C GLN A 122 9.93 5.59 -9.55
N GLY A 123 10.08 4.26 -9.51
CA GLY A 123 10.74 3.49 -10.55
C GLY A 123 10.93 2.03 -10.16
N PRO A 124 10.95 1.10 -11.14
CA PRO A 124 11.02 -0.33 -10.86
C PRO A 124 12.36 -0.74 -10.25
N MET A 125 12.30 -1.55 -9.17
CA MET A 125 13.49 -2.05 -8.47
C MET A 125 14.48 -2.78 -9.40
N HIS A 126 13.98 -3.51 -10.40
CA HIS A 126 14.80 -4.21 -11.40
C HIS A 126 15.71 -3.31 -12.24
N LYS A 127 15.46 -2.01 -12.29
CA LYS A 127 16.24 -1.04 -13.07
C LYS A 127 17.22 -0.23 -12.24
N LEU A 128 17.29 -0.48 -10.95
CA LEU A 128 18.25 0.16 -10.08
C LEU A 128 19.62 -0.49 -10.22
N GLU A 129 20.67 0.30 -10.29
CA GLU A 129 22.06 -0.16 -10.29
C GLU A 129 22.42 -0.75 -8.91
N ASP A 130 21.97 -0.10 -7.85
CA ASP A 130 22.12 -0.54 -6.46
C ASP A 130 20.80 -0.41 -5.70
N GLN A 131 20.14 -1.55 -5.46
CA GLN A 131 18.89 -1.59 -4.68
C GLN A 131 19.14 -1.26 -3.20
N ARG A 132 20.27 -1.67 -2.65
CA ARG A 132 20.60 -1.46 -1.23
C ARG A 132 20.70 0.01 -0.90
N ASP A 133 21.46 0.76 -1.67
CA ASP A 133 21.61 2.19 -1.45
C ASP A 133 20.27 2.92 -1.62
N HIS A 134 19.45 2.52 -2.57
CA HIS A 134 18.13 3.09 -2.79
C HIS A 134 17.17 2.79 -1.62
N ILE A 135 17.15 1.56 -1.11
CA ILE A 135 16.35 1.16 0.05
C ILE A 135 16.83 1.90 1.29
N ARG A 136 18.14 1.88 1.55
CA ARG A 136 18.76 2.56 2.70
C ARG A 136 18.43 4.05 2.69
N ALA A 137 18.60 4.74 1.57
CA ALA A 137 18.28 6.16 1.45
C ALA A 137 16.82 6.44 1.80
N THR A 138 15.89 5.56 1.39
CA THR A 138 14.47 5.68 1.74
C THR A 138 14.25 5.51 3.24
N VAL A 139 14.81 4.45 3.83
CA VAL A 139 14.67 4.14 5.26
C VAL A 139 15.26 5.26 6.12
N GLU A 140 16.46 5.74 5.80
CA GLU A 140 17.14 6.81 6.53
C GLU A 140 16.35 8.12 6.44
N THR A 141 15.87 8.49 5.26
CA THR A 141 15.12 9.74 5.07
C THR A 141 13.79 9.72 5.85
N ILE A 142 13.07 8.60 5.86
CA ILE A 142 11.86 8.45 6.68
C ILE A 142 12.19 8.48 8.16
N ARG A 143 13.23 7.75 8.59
CA ARG A 143 13.67 7.74 9.99
C ARG A 143 14.08 9.13 10.49
N ASP A 144 14.85 9.85 9.70
CA ASP A 144 15.37 11.16 10.09
C ASP A 144 14.26 12.20 10.19
N PHE A 145 13.20 12.03 9.42
CA PHE A 145 12.01 12.87 9.47
C PHE A 145 11.04 12.51 10.61
N THR A 146 10.73 11.22 10.78
CA THR A 146 9.70 10.76 11.73
C THR A 146 10.25 10.44 13.11
N GLY A 147 11.57 10.28 13.25
CA GLY A 147 12.22 9.74 14.44
C GLY A 147 12.15 8.22 14.59
N LYS A 148 11.56 7.52 13.60
CA LYS A 148 11.39 6.05 13.59
C LYS A 148 11.70 5.49 12.21
N SER A 149 12.39 4.35 12.16
CA SER A 149 12.53 3.61 10.91
C SER A 149 11.19 3.06 10.45
N PRO A 150 10.88 3.11 9.14
CA PRO A 150 9.70 2.44 8.61
C PRO A 150 9.83 0.92 8.83
N ARG A 151 8.74 0.27 9.19
CA ARG A 151 8.71 -1.19 9.37
C ARG A 151 8.16 -1.90 8.14
N GLY A 152 7.43 -1.17 7.30
CA GLY A 152 6.81 -1.68 6.09
C GLY A 152 7.47 -1.18 4.82
N TRP A 153 7.34 -1.98 3.77
CA TRP A 153 7.81 -1.68 2.43
C TRP A 153 6.84 -2.14 1.35
N GLU A 154 6.66 -1.30 0.36
CA GLU A 154 6.00 -1.60 -0.91
C GLU A 154 6.95 -1.20 -2.04
N SER A 155 7.40 -2.15 -2.85
CA SER A 155 8.23 -1.83 -4.01
C SER A 155 7.43 -1.07 -5.06
N PRO A 156 7.98 0.00 -5.69
CA PRO A 156 7.28 0.71 -6.75
C PRO A 156 6.76 -0.25 -7.84
N GLY A 157 5.44 -0.29 -7.99
CA GLY A 157 4.76 -1.20 -8.91
C GLY A 157 4.92 -2.68 -8.57
N LEU A 158 5.21 -3.04 -7.32
CA LEU A 158 5.46 -4.40 -6.82
C LEU A 158 6.61 -5.10 -7.57
N THR A 159 7.64 -4.34 -7.96
CA THR A 159 8.71 -4.82 -8.85
C THR A 159 9.96 -5.29 -8.08
N GLU A 160 9.80 -5.99 -6.98
CA GLU A 160 10.93 -6.55 -6.26
C GLU A 160 11.70 -7.60 -7.08
N THR A 161 12.98 -7.75 -6.77
CA THR A 161 13.82 -8.86 -7.26
C THR A 161 13.94 -9.95 -6.21
N MET A 162 14.54 -11.06 -6.55
CA MET A 162 14.77 -12.15 -5.58
C MET A 162 15.69 -11.75 -4.40
N GLU A 163 16.46 -10.68 -4.53
CA GLU A 163 17.35 -10.18 -3.47
C GLU A 163 16.69 -9.11 -2.59
N THR A 164 15.65 -8.46 -3.09
CA THR A 164 14.99 -7.31 -2.42
C THR A 164 14.58 -7.64 -1.00
N LEU A 165 13.93 -8.80 -0.76
CA LEU A 165 13.50 -9.19 0.59
C LEU A 165 14.66 -9.33 1.58
N ASP A 166 15.79 -9.88 1.12
CA ASP A 166 16.96 -10.05 1.99
C ASP A 166 17.58 -8.68 2.34
N ILE A 167 17.63 -7.76 1.37
CA ILE A 167 18.12 -6.39 1.58
C ILE A 167 17.19 -5.62 2.53
N LEU A 168 15.87 -5.73 2.33
CA LEU A 168 14.88 -5.10 3.20
C LEU A 168 15.01 -5.56 4.65
N ALA A 169 15.17 -6.89 4.87
CA ALA A 169 15.37 -7.44 6.21
C ALA A 169 16.67 -6.95 6.86
N GLU A 170 17.76 -6.80 6.09
CA GLU A 170 19.04 -6.27 6.57
C GLU A 170 18.95 -4.77 6.91
N GLU A 171 18.09 -4.00 6.22
CA GLU A 171 17.83 -2.58 6.51
C GLU A 171 16.72 -2.37 7.57
N GLY A 172 16.23 -3.45 8.20
CA GLY A 172 15.32 -3.38 9.34
C GLY A 172 13.83 -3.33 9.00
N ILE A 173 13.46 -3.57 7.76
CA ILE A 173 12.06 -3.73 7.36
C ILE A 173 11.54 -5.07 7.87
N GLU A 174 10.34 -5.08 8.45
CA GLU A 174 9.75 -6.26 9.06
C GLU A 174 8.60 -6.85 8.22
N TYR A 175 7.93 -6.05 7.39
CA TYR A 175 6.89 -6.54 6.51
C TYR A 175 6.93 -5.91 5.12
N VAL A 176 6.39 -6.64 4.15
CA VAL A 176 6.26 -6.21 2.76
C VAL A 176 4.82 -6.30 2.27
N ALA A 177 4.49 -5.43 1.33
CA ALA A 177 3.22 -5.37 0.59
C ALA A 177 3.31 -6.00 -0.80
N ASP A 178 4.47 -6.52 -1.20
CA ASP A 178 4.76 -6.94 -2.58
C ASP A 178 4.18 -8.32 -2.96
N TRP A 179 3.66 -9.07 -1.98
CA TRP A 179 3.19 -10.45 -2.14
C TRP A 179 1.67 -10.59 -1.92
N PRO A 180 0.84 -10.31 -2.93
CA PRO A 180 -0.62 -10.38 -2.82
C PRO A 180 -1.11 -11.84 -2.88
N LEU A 181 -0.84 -12.64 -1.85
CA LEU A 181 -0.98 -14.10 -1.90
C LEU A 181 -1.96 -14.69 -0.88
N ASP A 182 -2.48 -13.87 0.05
CA ASP A 182 -3.25 -14.40 1.16
C ASP A 182 -4.19 -13.35 1.78
N ASP A 183 -5.18 -13.80 2.55
CA ASP A 183 -6.06 -12.95 3.36
C ASP A 183 -5.58 -12.82 4.82
N GLN A 184 -4.42 -13.39 5.15
CA GLN A 184 -3.76 -13.29 6.44
C GLN A 184 -2.27 -12.99 6.23
N PRO A 185 -1.58 -12.35 7.19
CA PRO A 185 -0.14 -12.23 7.10
C PRO A 185 0.52 -13.62 7.06
N VAL A 186 1.63 -13.72 6.34
CA VAL A 186 2.43 -14.96 6.25
C VAL A 186 3.90 -14.63 6.40
N GLU A 187 4.65 -15.52 7.05
CA GLU A 187 6.10 -15.37 7.17
C GLU A 187 6.78 -15.75 5.87
N LEU A 188 7.69 -14.89 5.39
CA LEU A 188 8.54 -15.11 4.24
C LEU A 188 9.97 -15.41 4.70
N LYS A 189 10.61 -16.42 4.11
CA LYS A 189 11.99 -16.76 4.42
C LYS A 189 12.94 -15.69 3.89
N VAL A 190 13.78 -15.17 4.78
CA VAL A 190 14.89 -14.27 4.48
C VAL A 190 16.19 -14.83 5.04
N LYS A 191 17.35 -14.32 4.59
CA LYS A 191 18.66 -14.79 5.05
C LYS A 191 18.93 -14.44 6.50
N THR A 192 18.42 -13.29 6.95
CA THR A 192 18.61 -12.79 8.31
C THR A 192 17.30 -12.21 8.85
N GLY A 193 17.01 -12.43 10.13
CA GLY A 193 15.82 -11.91 10.78
C GLY A 193 14.52 -12.60 10.36
N LYS A 194 13.44 -11.86 10.40
CA LYS A 194 12.08 -12.29 10.00
C LYS A 194 11.47 -11.27 9.05
N MET A 195 10.70 -11.74 8.10
CA MET A 195 9.95 -10.92 7.17
C MET A 195 8.53 -11.46 7.05
N TYR A 196 7.56 -10.58 7.00
CA TYR A 196 6.15 -10.95 6.82
C TYR A 196 5.59 -10.30 5.57
N SER A 197 4.74 -11.02 4.83
CA SER A 197 3.84 -10.41 3.87
C SER A 197 2.56 -10.03 4.59
N VAL A 198 2.16 -8.77 4.53
CA VAL A 198 0.83 -8.31 4.98
C VAL A 198 -0.08 -8.26 3.75
N PRO A 199 -1.36 -8.71 3.87
CA PRO A 199 -2.25 -8.81 2.72
C PRO A 199 -2.44 -7.49 1.97
N TYR A 200 -1.70 -7.32 0.87
CA TYR A 200 -1.80 -6.17 -0.02
C TYR A 200 -2.72 -6.47 -1.19
N PRO A 201 -3.60 -5.54 -1.58
CA PRO A 201 -4.59 -5.83 -2.61
C PRO A 201 -4.03 -5.55 -4.01
N VAL A 202 -4.31 -6.46 -4.93
CA VAL A 202 -4.26 -6.17 -6.38
C VAL A 202 -5.66 -6.08 -6.98
N GLU A 203 -6.64 -6.75 -6.38
CA GLU A 203 -8.05 -6.75 -6.83
C GLU A 203 -8.83 -5.52 -6.34
N THR A 204 -8.46 -4.96 -5.18
CA THR A 204 -9.05 -3.75 -4.59
C THR A 204 -8.05 -2.58 -4.60
N ASN A 205 -7.34 -2.44 -5.72
CA ASN A 205 -6.35 -1.41 -6.00
C ASN A 205 -6.83 -0.55 -7.18
N ASP A 206 -6.83 0.76 -7.01
CA ASP A 206 -7.33 1.70 -8.02
C ASP A 206 -6.47 1.73 -9.30
N ILE A 207 -5.16 1.48 -9.22
CA ILE A 207 -4.30 1.32 -10.38
C ILE A 207 -4.78 0.13 -11.23
N THR A 208 -4.90 -1.04 -10.61
CA THR A 208 -5.28 -2.25 -11.30
C THR A 208 -6.65 -2.10 -11.92
N MET A 209 -7.62 -1.64 -11.14
CA MET A 209 -8.99 -1.57 -11.61
C MET A 209 -9.24 -0.43 -12.58
N MET A 210 -8.86 0.81 -12.22
CA MET A 210 -9.27 1.97 -13.00
C MET A 210 -8.23 2.37 -14.07
N ALA A 211 -6.94 2.21 -13.80
CA ALA A 211 -5.91 2.62 -14.75
C ALA A 211 -5.49 1.50 -15.72
N LEU A 212 -5.46 0.24 -15.30
CA LEU A 212 -5.06 -0.88 -16.15
C LEU A 212 -6.26 -1.60 -16.79
N HIS A 213 -7.28 -1.93 -16.01
CA HIS A 213 -8.47 -2.65 -16.51
C HIS A 213 -9.59 -1.72 -17.00
N HIS A 214 -9.42 -0.39 -16.85
CA HIS A 214 -10.36 0.64 -17.29
C HIS A 214 -11.79 0.50 -16.71
N HIS A 215 -11.91 -0.09 -15.51
CA HIS A 215 -13.17 -0.11 -14.80
C HIS A 215 -13.58 1.30 -14.39
N SER A 216 -14.88 1.55 -14.37
CA SER A 216 -15.42 2.79 -13.81
C SER A 216 -15.19 2.85 -12.30
N SER A 217 -15.21 4.06 -11.73
CA SER A 217 -15.12 4.24 -10.28
C SER A 217 -16.30 3.66 -9.51
N GLN A 218 -17.46 3.53 -10.16
CA GLN A 218 -18.60 2.82 -9.59
C GLN A 218 -18.34 1.30 -9.49
N GLU A 219 -17.76 0.69 -10.52
CA GLU A 219 -17.35 -0.72 -10.48
C GLU A 219 -16.29 -0.97 -9.44
N PHE A 220 -15.35 -0.02 -9.25
CA PHE A 220 -14.36 -0.09 -8.17
C PHE A 220 -15.07 -0.16 -6.80
N ALA A 221 -16.01 0.75 -6.54
CA ALA A 221 -16.75 0.72 -5.28
C ALA A 221 -17.55 -0.58 -5.11
N THR A 222 -18.25 -1.03 -6.15
CA THR A 222 -19.02 -2.29 -6.12
C THR A 222 -18.12 -3.47 -5.79
N LYS A 223 -16.96 -3.61 -6.47
CA LYS A 223 -16.02 -4.69 -6.19
C LYS A 223 -15.44 -4.63 -4.78
N CYS A 224 -15.08 -3.44 -4.29
CA CYS A 224 -14.58 -3.30 -2.93
C CYS A 224 -15.64 -3.70 -1.89
N ILE A 225 -16.90 -3.33 -2.10
CA ILE A 225 -18.01 -3.69 -1.21
C ILE A 225 -18.29 -5.20 -1.27
N ASP A 226 -18.39 -5.77 -2.46
CA ASP A 226 -18.63 -7.22 -2.65
C ASP A 226 -17.48 -8.05 -2.04
N HIS A 227 -16.23 -7.61 -2.24
CA HIS A 227 -15.05 -8.25 -1.65
C HIS A 227 -15.10 -8.19 -0.12
N PHE A 228 -15.40 -6.99 0.41
CA PHE A 228 -15.56 -6.79 1.85
C PHE A 228 -16.67 -7.70 2.42
N ASP A 229 -17.86 -7.69 1.82
CA ASP A 229 -19.00 -8.45 2.32
C ASP A 229 -18.70 -9.96 2.33
N ARG A 230 -17.99 -10.46 1.31
CA ARG A 230 -17.56 -11.85 1.25
C ARG A 230 -16.57 -12.20 2.36
N LEU A 231 -15.50 -11.41 2.53
CA LEU A 231 -14.55 -11.63 3.59
C LEU A 231 -15.17 -11.46 4.99
N TYR A 232 -16.10 -10.53 5.14
CA TYR A 232 -16.85 -10.32 6.38
C TYR A 232 -17.73 -11.52 6.73
N GLU A 233 -18.33 -12.17 5.76
CA GLU A 233 -19.07 -13.42 5.96
C GLU A 233 -18.14 -14.55 6.41
N GLU A 234 -17.03 -14.77 5.69
CA GLU A 234 -16.04 -15.82 5.98
C GLU A 234 -15.31 -15.61 7.31
N SER A 235 -15.19 -14.37 7.75
CA SER A 235 -14.51 -14.03 9.02
C SER A 235 -15.23 -14.50 10.28
N ARG A 236 -16.43 -15.11 10.15
CA ARG A 236 -17.10 -15.82 11.26
C ARG A 236 -16.27 -17.01 11.75
N ASP A 237 -15.57 -17.66 10.83
CA ASP A 237 -14.84 -18.88 11.10
C ASP A 237 -13.33 -18.66 11.16
N ILE A 238 -12.80 -17.80 10.28
CA ILE A 238 -11.36 -17.56 10.12
C ILE A 238 -11.14 -16.06 9.90
N THR A 239 -10.34 -15.43 10.74
CA THR A 239 -9.95 -14.02 10.62
C THR A 239 -9.48 -13.68 9.20
N ARG A 240 -9.97 -12.58 8.65
CA ARG A 240 -9.60 -12.03 7.36
C ARG A 240 -9.03 -10.61 7.49
N ILE A 241 -8.08 -10.30 6.63
CA ILE A 241 -7.56 -8.95 6.45
C ILE A 241 -7.86 -8.53 5.01
N MET A 242 -8.44 -7.34 4.86
CA MET A 242 -8.71 -6.75 3.54
C MET A 242 -7.84 -5.52 3.35
N GLY A 243 -7.04 -5.48 2.30
CA GLY A 243 -6.35 -4.27 1.85
C GLY A 243 -7.20 -3.46 0.87
N ILE A 244 -7.08 -2.13 0.90
CA ILE A 244 -7.57 -1.22 -0.14
C ILE A 244 -6.44 -0.24 -0.45
N SER A 245 -5.96 -0.25 -1.68
CA SER A 245 -4.85 0.62 -2.12
C SER A 245 -5.34 1.70 -3.08
N MET A 246 -4.93 2.93 -2.80
CA MET A 246 -5.36 4.12 -3.55
C MET A 246 -4.19 5.02 -3.86
N HIS A 247 -4.23 5.64 -5.05
CA HIS A 247 -3.28 6.64 -5.50
C HIS A 247 -3.96 8.01 -5.55
N THR A 248 -3.28 9.02 -5.03
CA THR A 248 -3.85 10.37 -4.87
C THR A 248 -4.34 10.97 -6.18
N TYR A 249 -3.66 10.68 -7.30
CA TYR A 249 -4.02 11.19 -8.63
C TYR A 249 -5.11 10.37 -9.35
N ILE A 250 -5.48 9.19 -8.81
CA ILE A 250 -6.57 8.35 -9.32
C ILE A 250 -7.81 8.53 -8.47
N SER A 251 -7.80 8.01 -7.25
CA SER A 251 -8.95 8.05 -6.34
C SER A 251 -9.25 9.45 -5.81
N GLY A 252 -8.26 10.34 -5.76
CA GLY A 252 -8.41 11.71 -5.25
C GLY A 252 -9.10 12.69 -6.19
N VAL A 253 -9.48 12.31 -7.43
CA VAL A 253 -10.26 13.21 -8.31
C VAL A 253 -11.74 13.22 -7.94
N PRO A 254 -12.46 14.34 -8.16
CA PRO A 254 -13.81 14.54 -7.60
C PRO A 254 -14.84 13.46 -7.96
N HIS A 255 -14.86 13.03 -9.23
CA HIS A 255 -15.84 12.07 -9.70
C HIS A 255 -15.56 10.63 -9.24
N ARG A 256 -14.34 10.35 -8.75
CA ARG A 256 -13.94 9.04 -8.22
C ARG A 256 -14.01 8.99 -6.70
N SER A 257 -13.60 10.06 -6.02
CA SER A 257 -13.57 10.11 -4.55
C SER A 257 -14.93 9.84 -3.91
N LYS A 258 -16.03 10.29 -4.53
CA LYS A 258 -17.38 9.97 -4.05
C LYS A 258 -17.68 8.47 -3.97
N TYR A 259 -17.11 7.66 -4.85
CA TYR A 259 -17.29 6.21 -4.84
C TYR A 259 -16.36 5.53 -3.82
N VAL A 260 -15.17 6.08 -3.61
CA VAL A 260 -14.31 5.68 -2.49
C VAL A 260 -15.01 5.94 -1.16
N GLU A 261 -15.66 7.09 -1.02
CA GLU A 261 -16.45 7.43 0.16
C GLU A 261 -17.56 6.39 0.44
N GLN A 262 -18.27 5.93 -0.58
CA GLN A 262 -19.29 4.87 -0.44
C GLN A 262 -18.70 3.56 0.12
N VAL A 263 -17.47 3.21 -0.27
CA VAL A 263 -16.78 2.03 0.26
C VAL A 263 -16.56 2.19 1.77
N TYR A 264 -16.01 3.33 2.21
CA TYR A 264 -15.74 3.56 3.64
C TYR A 264 -17.02 3.72 4.46
N GLN A 265 -18.05 4.36 3.91
CA GLN A 265 -19.37 4.41 4.53
C GLN A 265 -19.93 2.99 4.79
N HIS A 266 -19.77 2.08 3.84
CA HIS A 266 -20.20 0.69 3.99
C HIS A 266 -19.37 -0.05 5.04
N ILE A 267 -18.04 -0.01 4.94
CA ILE A 267 -17.12 -0.71 5.85
C ILE A 267 -17.31 -0.25 7.30
N THR A 268 -17.32 1.07 7.54
CA THR A 268 -17.41 1.64 8.89
C THR A 268 -18.80 1.51 9.51
N SER A 269 -19.79 1.09 8.74
CA SER A 269 -21.11 0.71 9.28
C SER A 269 -21.10 -0.59 10.10
N LYS A 270 -20.01 -1.37 10.04
CA LYS A 270 -19.88 -2.65 10.75
C LYS A 270 -19.06 -2.45 12.04
N PRO A 271 -19.67 -2.67 13.22
CA PRO A 271 -19.01 -2.35 14.51
C PRO A 271 -17.89 -3.32 14.93
N ASP A 272 -17.84 -4.51 14.31
CA ASP A 272 -16.88 -5.58 14.58
C ASP A 272 -15.77 -5.67 13.52
N VAL A 273 -15.50 -4.56 12.85
CA VAL A 273 -14.41 -4.39 11.88
C VAL A 273 -13.39 -3.39 12.43
N LEU A 274 -12.12 -3.77 12.42
CA LEU A 274 -11.02 -2.89 12.78
C LEU A 274 -10.48 -2.20 11.54
N ILE A 275 -10.21 -0.91 11.64
CA ILE A 275 -9.46 -0.18 10.61
C ILE A 275 -8.05 -0.03 11.13
N TRP A 276 -7.12 -0.78 10.56
CA TRP A 276 -5.75 -0.91 11.04
C TRP A 276 -4.73 -0.51 9.99
N THR A 277 -3.60 -0.01 10.45
CA THR A 277 -2.40 0.18 9.64
C THR A 277 -1.64 -1.15 9.46
N GLY A 278 -0.66 -1.18 8.56
CA GLY A 278 0.18 -2.35 8.33
C GLY A 278 0.96 -2.76 9.58
N GLU A 279 1.50 -1.78 10.34
CA GLU A 279 2.20 -2.04 11.60
C GLU A 279 1.29 -2.67 12.66
N GLN A 280 0.04 -2.21 12.78
CA GLN A 280 -0.92 -2.78 13.73
C GLN A 280 -1.28 -4.23 13.37
N ILE A 281 -1.41 -4.52 12.08
CA ILE A 281 -1.64 -5.89 11.60
C ILE A 281 -0.42 -6.78 11.89
N LEU A 282 0.79 -6.27 11.64
CA LEU A 282 2.03 -6.97 11.93
C LEU A 282 2.16 -7.29 13.42
N ASP A 283 1.96 -6.29 14.30
CA ASP A 283 2.09 -6.46 15.75
C ASP A 283 1.07 -7.47 16.29
N TRP A 284 -0.16 -7.38 15.82
CA TRP A 284 -1.18 -8.37 16.15
C TRP A 284 -0.76 -9.77 15.72
N TYR A 285 -0.28 -9.93 14.49
CA TYR A 285 0.09 -11.24 13.95
C TYR A 285 1.29 -11.84 14.69
N LYS A 286 2.33 -11.04 14.95
CA LYS A 286 3.49 -11.47 15.77
C LYS A 286 3.03 -11.93 17.17
N GLY A 287 2.12 -11.19 17.80
CA GLY A 287 1.53 -11.57 19.07
C GLY A 287 0.77 -12.91 19.05
N GLN A 288 0.11 -13.24 17.93
CA GLN A 288 -0.56 -14.55 17.76
C GLN A 288 0.44 -15.71 17.62
N LEU A 289 1.63 -15.44 17.09
CA LEU A 289 2.70 -16.44 16.94
C LEU A 289 3.55 -16.61 18.22
N GLY A 290 3.40 -15.74 19.21
CA GLY A 290 4.27 -15.66 20.38
C GLY A 290 5.64 -15.04 20.08
N ASP A 291 5.75 -14.32 19.00
CA ASP A 291 6.91 -13.55 18.55
C ASP A 291 6.80 -12.12 19.12
N THR A 292 7.45 -11.86 20.24
CA THR A 292 7.52 -10.52 20.86
C THR A 292 8.90 -9.92 20.69
#